data_3a0688dabf12dbc98491857bf09311d2
#
_entry.id   3a0688dabf12dbc98491857bf09311d2
#
_cell.length_a   1.000
_cell.length_b   1.000
_cell.length_c   1.000
_cell.angle_alpha   90.00
_cell.angle_beta   90.00
_cell.angle_gamma   90.00
#
_symmetry.space_group_name_H-M   'P 1'
#
loop_
_entity.id
_entity.type
_entity.pdbx_description
1 polymer ?
#
loop_
_entity_poly.entity_id
_entity_poly.type
_entity_poly.pdbx_seq_one_letter_code
_entity_poly.pdbx_strand_id
1 'polypeptide(L)'
;NMTGTNWSTVPVAILEMGFMSNQNDDLYITNSANHETMAKAVADGIDEYFNIVAPDTVAIGKHLSALTDKIEKDYVDVQEKKGESWAVSVMDLSTQAYSTVNAEKAMKSASVIKAFIMAAVYDKMVYPDGADTASEEYEKTLNPLLTKMITVSDNDAANELVRQLGNGDFAAGAAVVNEFCQEREYTSTHLGREFLVNEPTDDNYVSASD
;
A
#
# COMPACT_ATOMS: atom_id res chain seq x y z
N ASN A 1 -40.14 3.29 15.15
CA ASN A 1 -39.39 2.28 15.93
C ASN A 1 -38.26 1.74 15.07
N MET A 2 -37.05 2.23 15.32
CA MET A 2 -35.85 1.79 14.60
C MET A 2 -35.29 0.56 15.32
N THR A 3 -35.53 -0.60 14.76
CA THR A 3 -35.23 -1.91 15.37
C THR A 3 -33.75 -2.06 15.76
N GLY A 4 -32.84 -1.49 14.94
CA GLY A 4 -31.40 -1.57 15.20
C GLY A 4 -30.94 -0.85 16.47
N THR A 5 -31.56 0.29 16.81
CA THR A 5 -31.22 1.04 18.03
C THR A 5 -31.75 0.37 19.31
N ASN A 6 -32.88 -0.33 19.19
CA ASN A 6 -33.52 -0.95 20.35
C ASN A 6 -32.87 -2.29 20.76
N TRP A 7 -32.11 -2.93 19.87
CA TRP A 7 -31.53 -4.26 20.09
C TRP A 7 -30.00 -4.24 20.17
N SER A 8 -29.40 -3.07 20.05
CA SER A 8 -27.96 -2.95 20.16
C SER A 8 -27.48 -3.13 21.58
N THR A 9 -26.42 -3.89 21.75
CA THR A 9 -25.70 -4.05 23.02
C THR A 9 -24.49 -3.11 23.14
N VAL A 10 -24.28 -2.27 22.14
CA VAL A 10 -23.24 -1.24 22.08
C VAL A 10 -23.91 0.14 21.91
N PRO A 11 -23.21 1.24 22.23
CA PRO A 11 -23.72 2.58 21.96
C PRO A 11 -24.12 2.76 20.51
N VAL A 12 -25.30 3.30 20.27
CA VAL A 12 -25.84 3.57 18.93
C VAL A 12 -26.34 4.98 18.88
N ALA A 13 -25.97 5.71 17.85
CA ALA A 13 -26.52 7.01 17.51
C ALA A 13 -27.12 6.97 16.10
N ILE A 14 -28.17 7.75 15.89
CA ILE A 14 -28.74 8.01 14.56
C ILE A 14 -28.28 9.41 14.18
N LEU A 15 -27.65 9.52 13.03
CA LEU A 15 -27.24 10.79 12.49
C LEU A 15 -28.26 11.24 11.44
N GLU A 16 -28.99 12.32 11.75
CA GLU A 16 -29.87 12.98 10.80
C GLU A 16 -29.13 14.20 10.23
N MET A 17 -28.61 14.06 9.01
CA MET A 17 -27.78 15.09 8.36
C MET A 17 -28.58 16.25 7.77
N GLY A 18 -29.90 16.12 7.72
CA GLY A 18 -30.84 17.13 7.21
C GLY A 18 -32.11 16.50 6.66
N PHE A 19 -33.05 17.33 6.23
CA PHE A 19 -34.35 16.92 5.74
C PHE A 19 -34.48 17.14 4.23
N MET A 20 -34.69 16.10 3.45
CA MET A 20 -34.92 16.20 1.98
C MET A 20 -36.11 17.07 1.60
N SER A 21 -37.02 17.32 2.53
CA SER A 21 -38.13 18.27 2.34
C SER A 21 -37.75 19.74 2.53
N ASN A 22 -36.55 20.02 3.03
CA ASN A 22 -35.98 21.36 3.13
C ASN A 22 -34.98 21.56 1.99
N GLN A 23 -35.26 22.49 1.08
CA GLN A 23 -34.45 22.75 -0.08
C GLN A 23 -32.99 23.11 0.26
N ASN A 24 -32.74 23.82 1.35
CA ASN A 24 -31.37 24.19 1.75
C ASN A 24 -30.58 22.97 2.23
N ASP A 25 -31.22 22.10 3.01
CA ASP A 25 -30.62 20.86 3.50
C ASP A 25 -30.29 19.94 2.33
N ASP A 26 -31.24 19.76 1.39
CA ASP A 26 -31.04 18.94 0.19
C ASP A 26 -29.88 19.44 -0.66
N LEU A 27 -29.83 20.75 -0.96
CA LEU A 27 -28.73 21.36 -1.70
C LEU A 27 -27.39 21.25 -0.98
N TYR A 28 -27.37 21.31 0.36
CA TYR A 28 -26.16 21.16 1.14
C TYR A 28 -25.64 19.72 1.11
N ILE A 29 -26.52 18.74 1.33
CA ILE A 29 -26.18 17.31 1.39
C ILE A 29 -25.76 16.78 0.02
N THR A 30 -26.42 17.21 -1.05
CA THR A 30 -26.13 16.74 -2.42
C THR A 30 -24.87 17.35 -3.04
N ASN A 31 -24.37 18.44 -2.46
CA ASN A 31 -23.14 19.09 -2.93
C ASN A 31 -21.89 18.33 -2.44
N SER A 32 -21.17 17.68 -3.35
CA SER A 32 -19.96 16.91 -3.04
C SER A 32 -18.87 17.71 -2.32
N ALA A 33 -18.79 19.04 -2.51
CA ALA A 33 -17.85 19.91 -1.81
C ALA A 33 -18.09 19.95 -0.28
N ASN A 34 -19.27 19.57 0.19
CA ASN A 34 -19.61 19.55 1.61
C ASN A 34 -19.37 18.17 2.26
N HIS A 35 -19.19 17.11 1.46
CA HIS A 35 -19.13 15.74 1.99
C HIS A 35 -17.95 15.52 2.93
N GLU A 36 -16.78 16.07 2.63
CA GLU A 36 -15.61 15.97 3.50
C GLU A 36 -15.84 16.66 4.85
N THR A 37 -16.43 17.86 4.83
CA THR A 37 -16.78 18.61 6.06
C THR A 37 -17.78 17.84 6.92
N MET A 38 -18.79 17.24 6.29
CA MET A 38 -19.79 16.43 6.98
C MET A 38 -19.17 15.17 7.59
N ALA A 39 -18.36 14.44 6.81
CA ALA A 39 -17.67 13.25 7.28
C ALA A 39 -16.72 13.55 8.45
N LYS A 40 -15.98 14.68 8.35
CA LYS A 40 -15.10 15.12 9.43
C LYS A 40 -15.89 15.45 10.71
N ALA A 41 -17.00 16.15 10.62
CA ALA A 41 -17.82 16.47 11.79
C ALA A 41 -18.35 15.21 12.50
N VAL A 42 -18.70 14.17 11.74
CA VAL A 42 -19.10 12.86 12.29
C VAL A 42 -17.94 12.18 13.00
N ALA A 43 -16.76 12.15 12.36
CA ALA A 43 -15.56 11.58 12.93
C ALA A 43 -15.15 12.30 14.23
N ASP A 44 -15.11 13.64 14.22
CA ASP A 44 -14.80 14.46 15.40
C ASP A 44 -15.76 14.17 16.57
N GLY A 45 -17.06 13.99 16.29
CA GLY A 45 -18.05 13.63 17.31
C GLY A 45 -17.85 12.22 17.89
N ILE A 46 -17.42 11.26 17.08
CA ILE A 46 -17.05 9.91 17.53
C ILE A 46 -15.79 9.97 18.41
N ASP A 47 -14.79 10.72 17.98
CA ASP A 47 -13.53 10.89 18.72
C ASP A 47 -13.80 11.56 20.08
N GLU A 48 -14.62 12.59 20.12
CA GLU A 48 -15.03 13.24 21.37
C GLU A 48 -15.76 12.28 22.31
N TYR A 49 -16.70 11.49 21.78
CA TYR A 49 -17.44 10.51 22.58
C TYR A 49 -16.54 9.46 23.23
N PHE A 50 -15.53 8.97 22.51
CA PHE A 50 -14.58 7.98 23.00
C PHE A 50 -13.35 8.59 23.69
N ASN A 51 -13.28 9.91 23.84
CA ASN A 51 -12.12 10.65 24.32
C ASN A 51 -10.82 10.32 23.52
N ILE A 52 -10.96 10.13 22.22
CA ILE A 52 -9.83 9.93 21.32
C ILE A 52 -9.20 11.30 21.06
N VAL A 53 -7.93 11.45 21.39
CA VAL A 53 -7.17 12.65 21.03
C VAL A 53 -6.52 12.38 19.67
N ALA A 54 -6.88 13.18 18.67
CA ALA A 54 -6.24 13.09 17.36
C ALA A 54 -4.72 13.25 17.49
N PRO A 55 -3.91 12.39 16.85
CA PRO A 55 -2.46 12.51 16.90
C PRO A 55 -2.00 13.88 16.41
N ASP A 56 -1.03 14.49 17.09
CA ASP A 56 -0.38 15.71 16.61
C ASP A 56 0.54 15.38 15.42
N THR A 57 -0.02 15.44 14.21
CA THR A 57 0.69 15.14 12.96
C THR A 57 1.94 15.98 12.77
N VAL A 58 1.94 17.23 13.24
CA VAL A 58 3.09 18.16 13.14
C VAL A 58 4.19 17.74 14.10
N ALA A 59 3.84 17.36 15.34
CA ALA A 59 4.82 16.86 16.31
C ALA A 59 5.41 15.52 15.87
N ILE A 60 4.58 14.60 15.37
CA ILE A 60 5.02 13.31 14.83
C ILE A 60 5.96 13.52 13.64
N GLY A 61 5.60 14.36 12.67
CA GLY A 61 6.44 14.67 11.52
C GLY A 61 7.81 15.22 11.92
N LYS A 62 7.88 16.11 12.92
CA LYS A 62 9.16 16.61 13.47
C LYS A 62 9.99 15.51 14.14
N HIS A 63 9.34 14.59 14.85
CA HIS A 63 10.04 13.48 15.49
C HIS A 63 10.60 12.50 14.45
N LEU A 64 9.84 12.21 13.38
CA LEU A 64 10.30 11.37 12.29
C LEU A 64 11.47 12.01 11.55
N SER A 65 11.42 13.32 11.27
CA SER A 65 12.54 14.04 10.66
C SER A 65 13.79 13.97 11.54
N ALA A 66 13.67 14.25 12.84
CA ALA A 66 14.81 14.16 13.76
C ALA A 66 15.37 12.72 13.85
N LEU A 67 14.53 11.70 13.73
CA LEU A 67 14.96 10.30 13.67
C LEU A 67 15.75 10.02 12.39
N THR A 68 15.22 10.41 11.23
CA THR A 68 15.90 10.18 9.93
C THR A 68 17.20 10.98 9.81
N ASP A 69 17.26 12.23 10.28
CA ASP A 69 18.48 13.03 10.34
C ASP A 69 19.58 12.32 11.17
N LYS A 70 19.16 11.71 12.30
CA LYS A 70 20.08 10.95 13.15
C LYS A 70 20.53 9.64 12.46
N ILE A 71 19.64 8.93 11.80
CA ILE A 71 19.96 7.72 11.02
C ILE A 71 20.93 8.08 9.90
N GLU A 72 20.66 9.13 9.15
CA GLU A 72 21.52 9.60 8.06
C GLU A 72 22.94 9.84 8.57
N LYS A 73 23.08 10.69 9.58
CA LYS A 73 24.38 11.08 10.14
C LYS A 73 25.15 9.91 10.76
N ASP A 74 24.48 9.10 11.58
CA ASP A 74 25.14 8.10 12.42
C ASP A 74 25.38 6.77 11.66
N TYR A 75 24.61 6.50 10.60
CA TYR A 75 24.66 5.23 9.86
C TYR A 75 24.84 5.41 8.36
N VAL A 76 23.95 6.12 7.65
CA VAL A 76 23.96 6.22 6.20
C VAL A 76 25.26 6.83 5.69
N ASP A 77 25.61 8.03 6.16
CA ASP A 77 26.85 8.73 5.80
C ASP A 77 28.11 7.91 6.10
N VAL A 78 28.07 7.14 7.18
CA VAL A 78 29.21 6.30 7.61
C VAL A 78 29.40 5.11 6.67
N GLN A 79 28.30 4.48 6.25
CA GLN A 79 28.35 3.30 5.38
C GLN A 79 28.61 3.70 3.92
N GLU A 80 28.06 4.82 3.47
CA GLU A 80 28.32 5.34 2.12
C GLU A 80 29.80 5.65 1.89
N LYS A 81 30.50 6.14 2.92
CA LYS A 81 31.97 6.30 2.87
C LYS A 81 32.73 4.98 2.70
N LYS A 82 32.09 3.85 2.98
CA LYS A 82 32.66 2.50 2.75
C LYS A 82 32.22 1.91 1.40
N GLY A 83 31.49 2.66 0.58
CA GLY A 83 30.98 2.23 -0.71
C GLY A 83 29.66 1.45 -0.66
N GLU A 84 28.97 1.46 0.49
CA GLU A 84 27.64 0.88 0.62
C GLU A 84 26.55 1.86 0.12
N SER A 85 25.36 1.35 -0.17
CA SER A 85 24.19 2.17 -0.50
C SER A 85 23.10 1.91 0.52
N TRP A 86 22.58 2.95 1.10
CA TRP A 86 21.53 2.91 2.10
C TRP A 86 20.39 3.84 1.73
N ALA A 87 19.16 3.39 1.98
CA ALA A 87 17.95 4.19 1.88
C ALA A 87 17.03 3.86 3.05
N VAL A 88 16.29 4.83 3.54
CA VAL A 88 15.38 4.67 4.67
C VAL A 88 14.09 5.41 4.39
N SER A 89 12.96 4.78 4.68
CA SER A 89 11.65 5.41 4.73
C SER A 89 10.97 5.00 6.04
N VAL A 90 10.44 5.96 6.78
CA VAL A 90 9.72 5.73 8.03
C VAL A 90 8.40 6.47 7.96
N MET A 91 7.30 5.77 8.23
CA MET A 91 5.96 6.34 8.22
C MET A 91 5.23 5.97 9.52
N ASP A 92 4.56 6.95 10.10
CA ASP A 92 3.53 6.72 11.10
C ASP A 92 2.21 6.41 10.41
N LEU A 93 1.70 5.17 10.57
CA LEU A 93 0.51 4.71 9.86
C LEU A 93 -0.79 5.40 10.31
N SER A 94 -0.81 5.96 11.52
CA SER A 94 -2.01 6.62 12.06
C SER A 94 -2.20 8.03 11.50
N THR A 95 -1.09 8.73 11.27
CA THR A 95 -1.09 10.12 10.78
C THR A 95 -0.66 10.26 9.34
N GLN A 96 -0.14 9.19 8.72
CA GLN A 96 0.51 9.21 7.41
C GLN A 96 1.72 10.15 7.31
N ALA A 97 2.18 10.67 8.47
CA ALA A 97 3.42 11.44 8.50
C ALA A 97 4.61 10.54 8.19
N TYR A 98 5.50 10.99 7.32
CA TYR A 98 6.68 10.21 6.92
C TYR A 98 7.94 11.08 6.85
N SER A 99 9.09 10.44 6.91
CA SER A 99 10.40 11.05 6.67
C SER A 99 11.34 10.02 6.05
N THR A 100 12.27 10.48 5.23
CA THR A 100 13.09 9.61 4.38
C THR A 100 14.53 10.06 4.28
N VAL A 101 15.42 9.11 3.93
CA VAL A 101 16.80 9.33 3.50
C VAL A 101 17.03 8.50 2.25
N ASN A 102 17.45 9.11 1.15
CA ASN A 102 17.73 8.46 -0.14
C ASN A 102 16.57 7.59 -0.67
N ALA A 103 15.31 7.88 -0.29
CA ALA A 103 14.20 6.95 -0.47
C ALA A 103 13.90 6.62 -1.93
N GLU A 104 14.11 7.55 -2.86
CA GLU A 104 13.89 7.37 -4.30
C GLU A 104 15.00 6.57 -5.01
N LYS A 105 16.08 6.23 -4.29
CA LYS A 105 17.22 5.53 -4.89
C LYS A 105 16.86 4.09 -5.22
N ALA A 106 16.88 3.76 -6.51
CA ALA A 106 16.71 2.38 -6.96
C ALA A 106 17.86 1.49 -6.45
N MET A 107 17.51 0.42 -5.76
CA MET A 107 18.46 -0.51 -5.17
C MET A 107 18.11 -1.95 -5.59
N LYS A 108 19.10 -2.83 -5.66
CA LYS A 108 18.84 -4.24 -5.96
C LYS A 108 17.87 -4.81 -4.94
N SER A 109 16.73 -5.28 -5.42
CA SER A 109 15.59 -5.65 -4.58
C SER A 109 15.78 -6.96 -3.81
N ALA A 110 16.66 -7.86 -4.28
CA ALA A 110 16.65 -9.25 -3.84
C ALA A 110 15.22 -9.81 -3.85
N SER A 111 14.73 -10.38 -2.75
CA SER A 111 13.38 -10.93 -2.66
C SER A 111 12.28 -9.91 -2.33
N VAL A 112 12.61 -8.64 -2.06
CA VAL A 112 11.60 -7.62 -1.78
C VAL A 112 10.65 -7.42 -2.95
N ILE A 113 11.15 -7.51 -4.20
CA ILE A 113 10.33 -7.41 -5.43
C ILE A 113 9.16 -8.41 -5.45
N LYS A 114 9.22 -9.51 -4.70
CA LYS A 114 8.14 -10.51 -4.62
C LYS A 114 6.85 -9.95 -4.04
N ALA A 115 6.92 -8.90 -3.21
CA ALA A 115 5.75 -8.20 -2.73
C ALA A 115 4.99 -7.51 -3.88
N PHE A 116 5.70 -6.92 -4.81
CA PHE A 116 5.12 -6.28 -6.00
C PHE A 116 4.60 -7.31 -7.01
N ILE A 117 5.29 -8.44 -7.18
CA ILE A 117 4.79 -9.59 -7.97
C ILE A 117 3.46 -10.08 -7.36
N MET A 118 3.40 -10.27 -6.04
CA MET A 118 2.19 -10.67 -5.35
C MET A 118 1.04 -9.67 -5.60
N ALA A 119 1.31 -8.38 -5.44
CA ALA A 119 0.31 -7.34 -5.65
C ALA A 119 -0.21 -7.33 -7.10
N ALA A 120 0.66 -7.46 -8.10
CA ALA A 120 0.28 -7.55 -9.50
C ALA A 120 -0.56 -8.81 -9.79
N VAL A 121 -0.20 -9.97 -9.20
CA VAL A 121 -0.99 -11.21 -9.33
C VAL A 121 -2.38 -11.04 -8.73
N TYR A 122 -2.50 -10.42 -7.55
CA TYR A 122 -3.81 -10.14 -6.96
C TYR A 122 -4.66 -9.22 -7.84
N ASP A 123 -4.07 -8.15 -8.36
CA ASP A 123 -4.77 -7.16 -9.18
C ASP A 123 -5.24 -7.74 -10.53
N LYS A 124 -4.37 -8.48 -11.22
CA LYS A 124 -4.63 -8.90 -12.61
C LYS A 124 -5.24 -10.30 -12.73
N MET A 125 -5.04 -11.19 -11.73
CA MET A 125 -5.43 -12.60 -11.84
C MET A 125 -6.39 -13.07 -10.73
N VAL A 126 -6.21 -12.59 -9.49
CA VAL A 126 -7.07 -13.00 -8.38
C VAL A 126 -8.37 -12.19 -8.39
N TYR A 127 -8.26 -10.88 -8.52
CA TYR A 127 -9.38 -9.93 -8.56
C TYR A 127 -9.36 -9.10 -9.85
N PRO A 128 -9.45 -9.74 -11.02
CA PRO A 128 -9.34 -9.02 -12.28
C PRO A 128 -10.46 -7.95 -12.39
N ASP A 129 -10.10 -6.79 -12.90
CA ASP A 129 -11.01 -5.65 -13.09
C ASP A 129 -11.72 -5.18 -11.80
N GLY A 130 -11.10 -5.43 -10.63
CA GLY A 130 -11.66 -5.06 -9.34
C GLY A 130 -12.82 -5.93 -8.87
N ALA A 131 -12.85 -7.19 -9.31
CA ALA A 131 -13.89 -8.14 -8.90
C ALA A 131 -13.94 -8.31 -7.36
N ASP A 132 -15.14 -8.42 -6.80
CA ASP A 132 -15.35 -8.61 -5.35
C ASP A 132 -15.01 -10.03 -4.87
N THR A 133 -14.89 -10.99 -5.79
CA THR A 133 -14.61 -12.40 -5.49
C THR A 133 -13.36 -12.86 -6.24
N ALA A 134 -12.56 -13.69 -5.57
CA ALA A 134 -11.39 -14.28 -6.19
C ALA A 134 -11.76 -15.18 -7.39
N SER A 135 -10.88 -15.20 -8.39
CA SER A 135 -11.03 -16.06 -9.57
C SER A 135 -11.06 -17.55 -9.19
N GLU A 136 -11.68 -18.39 -10.03
CA GLU A 136 -11.74 -19.85 -9.80
C GLU A 136 -10.35 -20.52 -9.79
N GLU A 137 -9.37 -19.91 -10.45
CA GLU A 137 -7.98 -20.39 -10.46
C GLU A 137 -7.22 -20.11 -9.16
N TYR A 138 -7.70 -19.16 -8.34
CA TYR A 138 -6.99 -18.73 -7.15
C TYR A 138 -6.60 -19.89 -6.24
N GLU A 139 -7.59 -20.67 -5.76
CA GLU A 139 -7.33 -21.74 -4.79
C GLU A 139 -6.49 -22.89 -5.36
N LYS A 140 -6.62 -23.17 -6.66
CA LYS A 140 -6.00 -24.35 -7.28
C LYS A 140 -4.57 -24.11 -7.75
N THR A 141 -4.31 -22.92 -8.31
CA THR A 141 -3.05 -22.60 -8.98
C THR A 141 -2.30 -21.43 -8.35
N LEU A 142 -2.96 -20.32 -8.07
CA LEU A 142 -2.30 -19.10 -7.63
C LEU A 142 -1.94 -19.13 -6.14
N ASN A 143 -2.88 -19.51 -5.27
CA ASN A 143 -2.69 -19.50 -3.82
C ASN A 143 -1.51 -20.39 -3.36
N PRO A 144 -1.32 -21.62 -3.86
CA PRO A 144 -0.15 -22.42 -3.51
C PRO A 144 1.19 -21.77 -3.90
N LEU A 145 1.26 -21.14 -5.08
CA LEU A 145 2.46 -20.44 -5.54
C LEU A 145 2.72 -19.16 -4.74
N LEU A 146 1.68 -18.33 -4.52
CA LEU A 146 1.74 -17.11 -3.69
C LEU A 146 2.21 -17.46 -2.27
N THR A 147 1.60 -18.47 -1.65
CA THR A 147 1.98 -18.93 -0.32
C THR A 147 3.45 -19.32 -0.27
N LYS A 148 3.91 -20.15 -1.21
CA LYS A 148 5.30 -20.61 -1.27
C LYS A 148 6.27 -19.45 -1.54
N MET A 149 5.93 -18.56 -2.45
CA MET A 149 6.74 -17.37 -2.76
C MET A 149 6.93 -16.48 -1.53
N ILE A 150 5.88 -16.20 -0.76
CA ILE A 150 5.93 -15.23 0.35
C ILE A 150 6.41 -15.87 1.66
N THR A 151 5.99 -17.09 2.00
CA THR A 151 6.32 -17.69 3.30
C THR A 151 7.75 -18.22 3.38
N VAL A 152 8.27 -18.79 2.29
CA VAL A 152 9.63 -19.35 2.23
C VAL A 152 10.51 -18.69 1.17
N SER A 153 10.03 -17.60 0.57
CA SER A 153 10.77 -16.84 -0.45
C SER A 153 11.19 -17.68 -1.66
N ASP A 154 10.34 -18.63 -2.07
CA ASP A 154 10.63 -19.55 -3.17
C ASP A 154 10.76 -18.79 -4.50
N ASN A 155 11.87 -19.02 -5.21
CA ASN A 155 12.20 -18.34 -6.44
C ASN A 155 11.50 -18.95 -7.66
N ASP A 156 11.31 -20.27 -7.67
CA ASP A 156 10.64 -20.97 -8.77
C ASP A 156 9.15 -20.60 -8.78
N ALA A 157 8.53 -20.52 -7.59
CA ALA A 157 7.14 -20.04 -7.47
C ALA A 157 6.99 -18.59 -7.93
N ALA A 158 7.96 -17.72 -7.64
CA ALA A 158 7.96 -16.34 -8.13
C ALA A 158 8.07 -16.28 -9.66
N ASN A 159 9.03 -16.99 -10.24
CA ASN A 159 9.21 -17.07 -11.69
C ASN A 159 7.94 -17.61 -12.38
N GLU A 160 7.32 -18.65 -11.80
CA GLU A 160 6.10 -19.24 -12.34
C GLU A 160 4.93 -18.27 -12.31
N LEU A 161 4.72 -17.54 -11.21
CA LEU A 161 3.66 -16.52 -11.13
C LEU A 161 3.85 -15.42 -12.20
N VAL A 162 5.10 -14.98 -12.41
CA VAL A 162 5.39 -14.00 -13.47
C VAL A 162 5.12 -14.59 -14.85
N ARG A 163 5.47 -15.84 -15.12
CA ARG A 163 5.11 -16.50 -16.39
C ARG A 163 3.61 -16.60 -16.59
N GLN A 164 2.85 -16.91 -15.54
CA GLN A 164 1.39 -16.94 -15.63
C GLN A 164 0.80 -15.58 -15.98
N LEU A 165 1.29 -14.48 -15.40
CA LEU A 165 0.93 -13.11 -15.81
C LEU A 165 1.22 -12.85 -17.29
N GLY A 166 2.25 -13.46 -17.85
CA GLY A 166 2.68 -13.32 -19.24
C GLY A 166 2.22 -14.44 -20.17
N ASN A 167 1.19 -15.21 -19.83
CA ASN A 167 0.69 -16.33 -20.62
C ASN A 167 1.78 -17.37 -20.99
N GLY A 168 2.68 -17.65 -20.05
CA GLY A 168 3.79 -18.57 -20.18
C GLY A 168 5.14 -17.96 -20.51
N ASP A 169 5.18 -16.65 -20.81
CA ASP A 169 6.41 -15.91 -21.10
C ASP A 169 6.81 -15.01 -19.93
N PHE A 170 8.03 -15.17 -19.42
CA PHE A 170 8.51 -14.37 -18.30
C PHE A 170 8.66 -12.88 -18.64
N ALA A 171 9.16 -12.54 -19.82
CA ALA A 171 9.40 -11.15 -20.20
C ALA A 171 8.06 -10.39 -20.36
N ALA A 172 7.06 -11.06 -20.94
CA ALA A 172 5.71 -10.51 -21.01
C ALA A 172 5.10 -10.33 -19.60
N GLY A 173 5.27 -11.29 -18.70
CA GLY A 173 4.80 -11.18 -17.31
C GLY A 173 5.54 -10.09 -16.52
N ALA A 174 6.85 -9.96 -16.71
CA ALA A 174 7.61 -8.86 -16.11
C ALA A 174 7.13 -7.48 -16.60
N ALA A 175 6.75 -7.36 -17.86
CA ALA A 175 6.13 -6.13 -18.38
C ALA A 175 4.82 -5.80 -17.66
N VAL A 176 3.97 -6.81 -17.39
CA VAL A 176 2.71 -6.63 -16.61
C VAL A 176 3.01 -6.15 -15.19
N VAL A 177 4.01 -6.75 -14.50
CA VAL A 177 4.40 -6.31 -13.15
C VAL A 177 4.92 -4.87 -13.18
N ASN A 178 5.75 -4.52 -14.17
CA ASN A 178 6.31 -3.18 -14.31
C ASN A 178 5.23 -2.13 -14.64
N GLU A 179 4.25 -2.46 -15.50
CA GLU A 179 3.10 -1.61 -15.78
C GLU A 179 2.26 -1.39 -14.51
N PHE A 180 1.96 -2.45 -13.77
CA PHE A 180 1.28 -2.37 -12.47
C PHE A 180 2.00 -1.42 -11.51
N CYS A 181 3.34 -1.49 -11.42
CA CYS A 181 4.13 -0.59 -10.58
C CYS A 181 4.02 0.86 -11.04
N GLN A 182 4.11 1.12 -12.35
CA GLN A 182 3.98 2.47 -12.92
C GLN A 182 2.60 3.08 -12.69
N GLU A 183 1.52 2.30 -12.87
CA GLU A 183 0.14 2.73 -12.62
C GLU A 183 -0.09 3.17 -11.17
N ARG A 184 0.73 2.68 -10.23
CA ARG A 184 0.67 2.98 -8.80
C ARG A 184 1.79 3.90 -8.30
N GLU A 185 2.48 4.54 -9.23
CA GLU A 185 3.55 5.51 -8.95
C GLU A 185 4.77 4.90 -8.23
N TYR A 186 4.96 3.57 -8.29
CA TYR A 186 6.18 2.89 -7.84
C TYR A 186 7.27 3.04 -8.91
N THR A 187 7.85 4.24 -9.00
CA THR A 187 8.64 4.68 -10.15
C THR A 187 10.04 4.09 -10.20
N SER A 188 10.55 3.58 -9.09
CA SER A 188 11.89 2.98 -8.98
C SER A 188 11.84 1.45 -8.95
N THR A 189 10.65 0.86 -8.87
CA THR A 189 10.47 -0.60 -8.87
C THR A 189 10.51 -1.15 -10.30
N HIS A 190 11.38 -2.14 -10.50
CA HIS A 190 11.60 -2.76 -11.82
C HIS A 190 11.90 -4.25 -11.67
N LEU A 191 11.13 -5.08 -12.36
CA LEU A 191 11.38 -6.52 -12.53
C LEU A 191 12.07 -6.73 -13.88
N GLY A 192 13.39 -6.91 -13.85
CA GLY A 192 14.23 -7.00 -15.07
C GLY A 192 14.64 -8.41 -15.44
N ARG A 193 14.58 -9.38 -14.49
CA ARG A 193 15.07 -10.74 -14.72
C ARG A 193 14.40 -11.81 -13.87
N GLU A 194 14.47 -13.03 -14.35
CA GLU A 194 14.14 -14.21 -13.53
C GLU A 194 15.07 -14.35 -12.33
N PHE A 195 14.55 -14.96 -11.26
CA PHE A 195 15.37 -15.35 -10.12
C PHE A 195 16.28 -16.52 -10.48
N LEU A 196 17.48 -16.54 -9.90
CA LEU A 196 18.51 -17.58 -10.08
C LEU A 196 19.09 -17.71 -11.51
N VAL A 197 18.91 -16.68 -12.35
CA VAL A 197 19.57 -16.63 -13.67
C VAL A 197 21.04 -16.25 -13.49
N ASN A 198 21.91 -16.97 -14.17
CA ASN A 198 23.36 -16.68 -14.24
C ASN A 198 23.59 -15.57 -15.28
N GLU A 199 24.48 -14.62 -14.93
CA GLU A 199 24.91 -13.53 -15.83
C GLU A 199 23.73 -12.74 -16.46
N PRO A 200 22.82 -12.16 -15.66
CA PRO A 200 21.69 -11.41 -16.21
C PRO A 200 22.16 -10.12 -16.89
N THR A 201 21.46 -9.74 -17.95
CA THR A 201 21.68 -8.45 -18.64
C THR A 201 20.98 -7.28 -17.96
N ASP A 202 20.06 -7.57 -17.04
CA ASP A 202 19.30 -6.61 -16.22
C ASP A 202 19.18 -7.13 -14.79
N ASP A 203 18.64 -6.34 -13.88
CA ASP A 203 18.43 -6.76 -12.48
C ASP A 203 17.04 -6.31 -11.98
N ASN A 204 16.68 -6.77 -10.79
CA ASN A 204 15.44 -6.39 -10.11
C ASN A 204 15.73 -5.28 -9.11
N TYR A 205 14.96 -4.20 -9.16
CA TYR A 205 15.14 -3.00 -8.35
C TYR A 205 13.88 -2.64 -7.59
N VAL A 206 14.05 -2.00 -6.44
CA VAL A 206 13.03 -1.30 -5.65
C VAL A 206 13.66 -0.07 -5.02
N SER A 207 12.84 0.89 -4.59
CA SER A 207 13.29 1.97 -3.70
C SER A 207 12.65 1.83 -2.31
N ALA A 208 13.09 2.65 -1.37
CA ALA A 208 12.50 2.70 -0.03
C ALA A 208 11.21 3.54 0.01
N SER A 209 10.93 4.33 -1.03
CA SER A 209 9.68 5.08 -1.21
C SER A 209 8.58 4.23 -1.83
N ASP A 210 8.91 3.31 -2.70
CA ASP A 210 7.97 2.38 -3.35
C ASP A 210 7.49 1.30 -2.39
#